data_0ce5231d61af44653f42b6f4f8b79806
#
_entry.id   0ce5231d61af44653f42b6f4f8b79806
#
_cell.length_a   1.000
_cell.length_b   1.000
_cell.length_c   1.000
_cell.angle_alpha   90.00
_cell.angle_beta   90.00
_cell.angle_gamma   90.00
#
_symmetry.space_group_name_H-M   'P 1'
#
loop_
_entity.id
_entity.type
_entity.pdbx_description
1 polymer ?
#
loop_
_entity_poly.entity_id
_entity_poly.type
_entity_poly.pdbx_seq_one_letter_code
_entity_poly.pdbx_strand_id
1 'polypeptide(L)'
;MTDKELNKREEKLAGEGIAIRHPIFLWFENLWYHHKWTIIIVAFFLFVAIVCFAQCATTPHKDIYITFGGSYTMTGEEHQAVERVFDELSKNTFSENIPAVGVVSYPFYTEEELRTLFTDPETGDFDGAAFNMAKGQNANRLEELSSYMMTGECSIWLVNTSVYEAQHMNEKLAVPLAETFGTTPIGAYDEYAIRLGDTAIYQYYEALQVLPADTLIVFTRSYFMGASSNEKTYEQFKALYRAIVEFEAP
;
A
#
# COMPACT_ATOMS: atom_id res chain seq x y z
N MET A 1 19.69 2.31 -79.20
CA MET A 1 19.80 1.52 -77.99
C MET A 1 19.10 0.23 -78.29
N THR A 2 19.81 -0.87 -78.47
CA THR A 2 19.27 -2.14 -78.95
C THR A 2 18.72 -2.95 -77.77
N ASP A 3 17.65 -3.72 -78.02
CA ASP A 3 17.01 -4.57 -77.01
C ASP A 3 17.96 -5.48 -76.21
N LYS A 4 19.10 -5.81 -76.81
CA LYS A 4 20.23 -6.51 -76.15
C LYS A 4 20.94 -5.72 -75.05
N GLU A 5 20.96 -4.40 -75.15
CA GLU A 5 21.59 -3.54 -74.12
C GLU A 5 20.64 -3.30 -72.96
N LEU A 6 19.31 -3.30 -73.22
CA LEU A 6 18.28 -3.22 -72.20
C LEU A 6 18.26 -4.49 -71.35
N ASN A 7 18.23 -5.67 -72.00
CA ASN A 7 18.26 -6.95 -71.25
C ASN A 7 19.52 -7.13 -70.41
N LYS A 8 20.69 -6.67 -70.93
CA LYS A 8 21.94 -6.75 -70.20
C LYS A 8 22.02 -5.78 -69.00
N ARG A 9 21.22 -4.72 -69.05
CA ARG A 9 21.08 -3.76 -67.94
C ARG A 9 20.12 -4.24 -66.88
N GLU A 10 19.05 -4.91 -67.31
CA GLU A 10 18.10 -5.56 -66.37
C GLU A 10 18.73 -6.77 -65.66
N GLU A 11 19.54 -7.58 -66.39
CA GLU A 11 20.30 -8.67 -65.74
C GLU A 11 21.36 -8.13 -64.76
N LYS A 12 21.98 -6.96 -65.01
CA LYS A 12 22.91 -6.37 -64.12
C LYS A 12 22.25 -5.76 -62.89
N LEU A 13 21.09 -5.17 -63.04
CA LEU A 13 20.27 -4.65 -61.91
C LEU A 13 19.65 -5.77 -61.07
N ALA A 14 19.32 -6.91 -61.69
CA ALA A 14 18.89 -8.11 -60.99
C ALA A 14 20.02 -8.84 -60.23
N GLY A 15 21.31 -8.61 -60.69
CA GLY A 15 22.47 -9.26 -60.06
C GLY A 15 23.15 -8.49 -58.91
N GLU A 16 22.80 -7.21 -58.70
CA GLU A 16 23.38 -6.41 -57.60
C GLU A 16 22.60 -6.44 -56.29
N GLY A 17 21.49 -7.18 -56.25
CA GLY A 17 20.84 -7.53 -55.01
C GLY A 17 21.45 -8.75 -54.35
N ILE A 18 22.72 -8.68 -53.89
CA ILE A 18 23.24 -9.69 -52.98
C ILE A 18 22.54 -9.51 -51.63
N ALA A 19 21.30 -9.96 -51.59
CA ALA A 19 20.70 -10.27 -50.31
C ALA A 19 21.49 -11.45 -49.74
N ILE A 20 22.46 -11.19 -48.86
CA ILE A 20 23.03 -12.21 -48.00
C ILE A 20 21.84 -12.70 -47.11
N ARG A 21 21.03 -13.58 -47.70
CA ARG A 21 19.94 -14.25 -46.99
C ARG A 21 20.58 -15.36 -46.20
N HIS A 22 21.10 -14.96 -45.03
CA HIS A 22 21.52 -15.96 -44.02
C HIS A 22 20.37 -16.93 -43.79
N PRO A 23 20.57 -18.26 -43.78
CA PRO A 23 19.51 -19.26 -43.66
C PRO A 23 18.63 -19.02 -42.44
N ILE A 24 19.17 -18.37 -41.41
CA ILE A 24 18.40 -17.96 -40.21
C ILE A 24 17.31 -16.92 -40.56
N PHE A 25 17.57 -15.96 -41.44
CA PHE A 25 16.57 -14.95 -41.84
C PHE A 25 15.43 -15.57 -42.65
N LEU A 26 15.74 -16.51 -43.55
CA LEU A 26 14.72 -17.23 -44.31
C LEU A 26 13.84 -18.10 -43.40
N TRP A 27 14.43 -18.70 -42.38
CA TRP A 27 13.69 -19.45 -41.36
C TRP A 27 12.75 -18.54 -40.54
N PHE A 28 13.26 -17.35 -40.09
CA PHE A 28 12.45 -16.35 -39.38
C PHE A 28 11.32 -15.78 -40.25
N GLU A 29 11.58 -15.53 -41.54
CA GLU A 29 10.58 -15.01 -42.48
C GLU A 29 9.46 -16.02 -42.68
N ASN A 30 9.79 -17.31 -42.80
CA ASN A 30 8.82 -18.39 -42.93
C ASN A 30 8.03 -18.60 -41.61
N LEU A 31 8.73 -18.58 -40.45
CA LEU A 31 8.10 -18.68 -39.15
C LEU A 31 7.13 -17.51 -38.90
N TRP A 32 7.55 -16.29 -39.24
CA TRP A 32 6.72 -15.09 -39.11
C TRP A 32 5.49 -15.16 -40.01
N TYR A 33 5.62 -15.59 -41.26
CA TYR A 33 4.53 -15.65 -42.19
C TYR A 33 3.43 -16.63 -41.73
N HIS A 34 3.82 -17.78 -41.23
CA HIS A 34 2.87 -18.83 -40.81
C HIS A 34 2.35 -18.67 -39.38
N HIS A 35 3.13 -18.09 -38.47
CA HIS A 35 2.86 -18.07 -37.02
C HIS A 35 2.86 -16.67 -36.39
N LYS A 36 2.73 -15.60 -37.17
CA LYS A 36 2.80 -14.23 -36.68
C LYS A 36 1.89 -13.95 -35.47
N TRP A 37 0.64 -14.44 -35.53
CA TRP A 37 -0.29 -14.24 -34.43
C TRP A 37 0.11 -15.03 -33.17
N THR A 38 0.56 -16.27 -33.36
CA THR A 38 1.04 -17.10 -32.25
C THR A 38 2.28 -16.49 -31.62
N ILE A 39 3.21 -15.99 -32.43
CA ILE A 39 4.43 -15.32 -31.95
C ILE A 39 4.09 -14.06 -31.16
N ILE A 40 3.17 -13.22 -31.68
CA ILE A 40 2.74 -12.00 -31.01
C ILE A 40 2.08 -12.34 -29.66
N ILE A 41 1.19 -13.33 -29.61
CA ILE A 41 0.52 -13.75 -28.38
C ILE A 41 1.52 -14.28 -27.37
N VAL A 42 2.43 -15.16 -27.78
CA VAL A 42 3.47 -15.72 -26.89
C VAL A 42 4.41 -14.61 -26.38
N ALA A 43 4.84 -13.71 -27.25
CA ALA A 43 5.68 -12.58 -26.87
C ALA A 43 4.98 -11.65 -25.87
N PHE A 44 3.68 -11.40 -26.07
CA PHE A 44 2.87 -10.60 -25.16
C PHE A 44 2.78 -11.26 -23.75
N PHE A 45 2.44 -12.56 -23.70
CA PHE A 45 2.38 -13.25 -22.40
C PHE A 45 3.74 -13.32 -21.71
N LEU A 46 4.81 -13.51 -22.46
CA LEU A 46 6.17 -13.53 -21.94
C LEU A 46 6.57 -12.15 -21.39
N PHE A 47 6.22 -11.08 -22.10
CA PHE A 47 6.41 -9.71 -21.63
C PHE A 47 5.63 -9.45 -20.33
N VAL A 48 4.35 -9.82 -20.27
CA VAL A 48 3.54 -9.69 -19.06
C VAL A 48 4.16 -10.48 -17.90
N ALA A 49 4.58 -11.72 -18.14
CA ALA A 49 5.25 -12.54 -17.13
C ALA A 49 6.53 -11.87 -16.61
N ILE A 50 7.39 -11.36 -17.51
CA ILE A 50 8.62 -10.64 -17.10
C ILE A 50 8.29 -9.42 -16.25
N VAL A 51 7.30 -8.62 -16.64
CA VAL A 51 6.88 -7.44 -15.87
C VAL A 51 6.34 -7.85 -14.49
N CYS A 52 5.49 -8.88 -14.41
CA CYS A 52 5.00 -9.39 -13.14
C CYS A 52 6.14 -9.90 -12.23
N PHE A 53 7.06 -10.68 -12.77
CA PHE A 53 8.23 -11.15 -11.99
C PHE A 53 9.13 -9.99 -11.55
N ALA A 54 9.38 -9.00 -12.41
CA ALA A 54 10.16 -7.84 -12.05
C ALA A 54 9.47 -7.04 -10.93
N GLN A 55 8.16 -6.83 -11.01
CA GLN A 55 7.39 -6.17 -9.94
C GLN A 55 7.45 -6.95 -8.63
N CYS A 56 7.24 -8.26 -8.66
CA CYS A 56 7.34 -9.09 -7.45
C CYS A 56 8.75 -9.07 -6.83
N ALA A 57 9.80 -9.04 -7.67
CA ALA A 57 11.19 -9.03 -7.19
C ALA A 57 11.64 -7.65 -6.66
N THR A 58 11.01 -6.57 -7.13
CA THR A 58 11.37 -5.19 -6.74
C THR A 58 10.50 -4.63 -5.62
N THR A 59 9.35 -5.24 -5.32
CA THR A 59 8.52 -4.82 -4.19
C THR A 59 9.21 -5.18 -2.88
N PRO A 60 9.62 -4.21 -2.06
CA PRO A 60 10.26 -4.49 -0.78
C PRO A 60 9.28 -5.24 0.12
N HIS A 61 9.69 -6.39 0.62
CA HIS A 61 8.89 -7.09 1.60
C HIS A 61 8.91 -6.32 2.91
N LYS A 62 7.74 -6.06 3.48
CA LYS A 62 7.60 -5.45 4.80
C LYS A 62 7.35 -6.55 5.82
N ASP A 63 8.03 -6.47 6.95
CA ASP A 63 7.97 -7.47 8.01
C ASP A 63 6.80 -7.22 8.95
N ILE A 64 6.50 -5.95 9.22
CA ILE A 64 5.38 -5.51 10.06
C ILE A 64 4.62 -4.36 9.42
N TYR A 65 3.33 -4.31 9.68
CA TYR A 65 2.45 -3.27 9.15
C TYR A 65 1.81 -2.46 10.27
N ILE A 66 1.69 -1.14 10.05
CA ILE A 66 0.85 -0.24 10.82
C ILE A 66 -0.35 0.10 9.96
N THR A 67 -1.55 -0.05 10.49
CA THR A 67 -2.77 0.20 9.73
C THR A 67 -3.44 1.49 10.15
N PHE A 68 -3.68 2.37 9.19
CA PHE A 68 -4.50 3.56 9.36
C PHE A 68 -5.92 3.30 8.90
N GLY A 69 -6.90 3.58 9.76
CA GLY A 69 -8.33 3.51 9.45
C GLY A 69 -9.04 4.78 9.93
N GLY A 70 -9.25 5.73 9.05
CA GLY A 70 -9.81 7.03 9.45
C GLY A 70 -10.24 7.92 8.29
N SER A 71 -10.75 9.10 8.62
CA SER A 71 -11.38 10.05 7.71
C SER A 71 -10.40 10.86 6.87
N TYR A 72 -9.27 10.26 6.51
CA TYR A 72 -8.26 10.90 5.68
C TYR A 72 -7.73 9.94 4.60
N THR A 73 -7.62 10.44 3.38
CA THR A 73 -7.00 9.70 2.28
C THR A 73 -5.64 10.28 1.99
N MET A 74 -4.59 9.59 2.41
CA MET A 74 -3.22 10.00 2.14
C MET A 74 -2.92 9.96 0.65
N THR A 75 -2.23 10.97 0.15
CA THR A 75 -1.58 10.92 -1.16
C THR A 75 -0.42 9.92 -1.16
N GLY A 76 0.07 9.54 -2.34
CA GLY A 76 1.21 8.63 -2.42
C GLY A 76 2.49 9.17 -1.76
N GLU A 77 2.70 10.49 -1.80
CA GLU A 77 3.85 11.13 -1.17
C GLU A 77 3.72 11.16 0.37
N GLU A 78 2.54 11.51 0.86
CA GLU A 78 2.23 11.49 2.31
C GLU A 78 2.35 10.09 2.88
N HIS A 79 1.79 9.09 2.19
CA HIS A 79 1.89 7.69 2.59
C HIS A 79 3.35 7.24 2.73
N GLN A 80 4.20 7.56 1.75
CA GLN A 80 5.62 7.26 1.80
C GLN A 80 6.36 8.05 2.89
N ALA A 81 5.92 9.28 3.19
CA ALA A 81 6.50 10.10 4.25
C ALA A 81 6.18 9.52 5.63
N VAL A 82 4.92 9.13 5.87
CA VAL A 82 4.47 8.46 7.10
C VAL A 82 5.19 7.11 7.29
N GLU A 83 5.28 6.31 6.22
CA GLU A 83 5.98 5.02 6.26
C GLU A 83 7.47 5.20 6.63
N ARG A 84 8.14 6.22 6.08
CA ARG A 84 9.54 6.50 6.42
C ARG A 84 9.74 6.85 7.90
N VAL A 85 8.81 7.56 8.52
CA VAL A 85 8.89 7.86 9.96
C VAL A 85 8.89 6.58 10.78
N PHE A 86 7.97 5.67 10.51
CA PHE A 86 7.88 4.41 11.25
C PHE A 86 9.04 3.46 10.95
N ASP A 87 9.55 3.46 9.71
CA ASP A 87 10.74 2.69 9.33
C ASP A 87 12.01 3.23 10.01
N GLU A 88 12.13 4.56 10.15
CA GLU A 88 13.20 5.20 10.92
C GLU A 88 13.09 4.88 12.41
N LEU A 89 11.90 4.97 12.97
CA LEU A 89 11.66 4.60 14.36
C LEU A 89 12.01 3.14 14.62
N SER A 90 11.68 2.23 13.71
CA SER A 90 12.07 0.82 13.76
C SER A 90 13.60 0.67 13.82
N LYS A 91 14.33 1.38 12.95
CA LYS A 91 15.81 1.36 12.95
C LYS A 91 16.41 1.87 14.26
N ASN A 92 15.76 2.82 14.90
CA ASN A 92 16.22 3.36 16.17
C ASN A 92 15.84 2.47 17.38
N THR A 93 14.78 1.67 17.24
CA THR A 93 14.28 0.78 18.30
C THR A 93 15.02 -0.56 18.32
N PHE A 94 15.39 -1.09 17.15
CA PHE A 94 16.00 -2.41 17.04
C PHE A 94 17.46 -2.31 16.62
N SER A 95 18.35 -2.99 17.35
CA SER A 95 19.78 -3.08 17.02
C SER A 95 20.09 -4.25 16.05
N GLU A 96 19.29 -5.31 16.08
CA GLU A 96 19.44 -6.50 15.25
C GLU A 96 18.07 -6.93 14.69
N ASN A 97 18.07 -7.56 13.51
CA ASN A 97 16.84 -8.00 12.85
C ASN A 97 15.78 -6.89 12.75
N ILE A 98 16.21 -5.72 12.31
CA ILE A 98 15.37 -4.52 12.16
C ILE A 98 14.23 -4.85 11.21
N PRO A 99 12.97 -4.86 11.67
CA PRO A 99 11.84 -5.12 10.78
C PRO A 99 11.58 -3.94 9.86
N ALA A 100 11.38 -4.21 8.58
CA ALA A 100 10.92 -3.21 7.63
C ALA A 100 9.44 -2.92 7.89
N VAL A 101 9.10 -1.64 8.14
CA VAL A 101 7.75 -1.22 8.46
C VAL A 101 7.02 -0.76 7.20
N GLY A 102 5.79 -1.23 7.02
CA GLY A 102 4.86 -0.75 6.00
C GLY A 102 3.66 -0.07 6.65
N VAL A 103 3.01 0.79 5.89
CA VAL A 103 1.74 1.40 6.28
C VAL A 103 0.64 0.92 5.34
N VAL A 104 -0.52 0.58 5.89
CA VAL A 104 -1.71 0.24 5.10
C VAL A 104 -2.81 1.23 5.46
N SER A 105 -3.50 1.78 4.47
CA SER A 105 -4.52 2.80 4.69
C SER A 105 -5.89 2.34 4.20
N TYR A 106 -6.86 2.40 5.11
CA TYR A 106 -8.28 2.18 4.85
C TYR A 106 -9.05 3.48 5.17
N PRO A 107 -9.18 4.42 4.22
CA PRO A 107 -9.93 5.64 4.46
C PRO A 107 -11.42 5.30 4.69
N PHE A 108 -11.93 5.73 5.82
CA PHE A 108 -13.31 5.55 6.25
C PHE A 108 -13.84 6.86 6.79
N TYR A 109 -15.01 7.25 6.30
CA TYR A 109 -15.68 8.50 6.67
C TYR A 109 -17.00 8.20 7.36
N THR A 110 -17.36 8.97 8.38
CA THR A 110 -18.71 8.96 8.94
C THR A 110 -19.72 9.50 7.92
N GLU A 111 -21.00 9.24 8.14
CA GLU A 111 -22.03 9.76 7.23
C GLU A 111 -22.10 11.30 7.22
N GLU A 112 -21.77 11.93 8.34
CA GLU A 112 -21.71 13.37 8.48
C GLU A 112 -20.52 13.97 7.68
N GLU A 113 -19.34 13.35 7.79
CA GLU A 113 -18.14 13.74 7.02
C GLU A 113 -18.38 13.56 5.52
N LEU A 114 -18.97 12.41 5.11
CA LEU A 114 -19.35 12.21 3.70
C LEU A 114 -20.34 13.27 3.23
N ARG A 115 -21.35 13.59 4.03
CA ARG A 115 -22.32 14.64 3.67
C ARG A 115 -21.62 15.98 3.48
N THR A 116 -20.69 16.32 4.34
CA THR A 116 -19.89 17.56 4.23
C THR A 116 -19.05 17.57 2.97
N LEU A 117 -18.39 16.43 2.62
CA LEU A 117 -17.58 16.31 1.42
C LEU A 117 -18.37 16.48 0.11
N PHE A 118 -19.66 16.10 0.11
CA PHE A 118 -20.52 16.19 -1.08
C PHE A 118 -21.52 17.36 -1.00
N THR A 119 -21.28 18.32 -0.12
CA THR A 119 -22.01 19.59 -0.06
C THR A 119 -21.06 20.70 -0.49
N ASP A 120 -21.46 21.46 -1.51
CA ASP A 120 -20.69 22.62 -1.98
C ASP A 120 -20.62 23.69 -0.87
N PRO A 121 -19.43 24.10 -0.43
CA PRO A 121 -19.30 25.04 0.68
C PRO A 121 -19.76 26.47 0.35
N GLU A 122 -19.85 26.83 -0.95
CA GLU A 122 -20.24 28.18 -1.37
C GLU A 122 -21.75 28.27 -1.63
N THR A 123 -22.33 27.26 -2.30
CA THR A 123 -23.74 27.28 -2.69
C THR A 123 -24.64 26.51 -1.71
N GLY A 124 -24.08 25.59 -0.94
CA GLY A 124 -24.84 24.66 -0.09
C GLY A 124 -25.50 23.52 -0.87
N ASP A 125 -25.24 23.42 -2.19
CA ASP A 125 -25.82 22.36 -3.02
C ASP A 125 -25.24 20.98 -2.63
N PHE A 126 -26.13 20.00 -2.48
CA PHE A 126 -25.76 18.64 -2.08
C PHE A 126 -25.85 17.68 -3.26
N ASP A 127 -24.72 17.03 -3.61
CA ASP A 127 -24.68 15.95 -4.60
C ASP A 127 -25.08 14.61 -3.97
N GLY A 128 -26.39 14.35 -3.96
CA GLY A 128 -26.96 13.12 -3.40
C GLY A 128 -26.57 11.85 -4.18
N ALA A 129 -26.24 11.95 -5.48
CA ALA A 129 -25.86 10.79 -6.29
C ALA A 129 -24.43 10.36 -5.95
N ALA A 130 -23.49 11.29 -5.91
CA ALA A 130 -22.11 11.03 -5.52
C ALA A 130 -22.03 10.57 -4.05
N PHE A 131 -22.79 11.19 -3.15
CA PHE A 131 -22.91 10.79 -1.76
C PHE A 131 -23.33 9.33 -1.60
N ASN A 132 -24.42 8.91 -2.27
CA ASN A 132 -24.92 7.54 -2.15
C ASN A 132 -23.90 6.49 -2.68
N MET A 133 -23.20 6.81 -3.76
CA MET A 133 -22.13 5.98 -4.28
C MET A 133 -20.96 5.88 -3.29
N ALA A 134 -20.51 6.99 -2.74
CA ALA A 134 -19.45 7.04 -1.75
C ALA A 134 -19.83 6.32 -0.45
N LYS A 135 -21.09 6.44 0.01
CA LYS A 135 -21.60 5.72 1.17
C LYS A 135 -21.54 4.21 0.98
N GLY A 136 -21.88 3.70 -0.22
CA GLY A 136 -21.75 2.27 -0.55
C GLY A 136 -20.29 1.81 -0.54
N GLN A 137 -19.38 2.58 -1.12
CA GLN A 137 -17.95 2.29 -1.12
C GLN A 137 -17.37 2.32 0.30
N ASN A 138 -17.80 3.28 1.11
CA ASN A 138 -17.35 3.44 2.49
C ASN A 138 -17.76 2.24 3.36
N ALA A 139 -18.98 1.71 3.18
CA ALA A 139 -19.42 0.51 3.86
C ALA A 139 -18.57 -0.72 3.51
N ASN A 140 -18.24 -0.89 2.22
CA ASN A 140 -17.35 -1.97 1.76
C ASN A 140 -15.94 -1.84 2.39
N ARG A 141 -15.39 -0.62 2.48
CA ARG A 141 -14.09 -0.38 3.11
C ARG A 141 -14.08 -0.72 4.60
N LEU A 142 -15.17 -0.46 5.31
CA LEU A 142 -15.29 -0.85 6.72
C LEU A 142 -15.32 -2.36 6.87
N GLU A 143 -15.99 -3.07 5.96
CA GLU A 143 -16.02 -4.54 5.93
C GLU A 143 -14.62 -5.11 5.60
N GLU A 144 -13.93 -4.53 4.62
CA GLU A 144 -12.55 -4.88 4.29
C GLU A 144 -11.61 -4.67 5.48
N LEU A 145 -11.71 -3.52 6.17
CA LEU A 145 -10.94 -3.23 7.38
C LEU A 145 -11.22 -4.25 8.47
N SER A 146 -12.51 -4.56 8.72
CA SER A 146 -12.91 -5.56 9.70
C SER A 146 -12.35 -6.93 9.38
N SER A 147 -12.40 -7.31 8.12
CA SER A 147 -11.84 -8.58 7.62
C SER A 147 -10.32 -8.60 7.79
N TYR A 148 -9.63 -7.50 7.48
CA TYR A 148 -8.19 -7.39 7.64
C TYR A 148 -7.77 -7.46 9.12
N MET A 149 -8.54 -6.85 10.02
CA MET A 149 -8.31 -6.97 11.47
C MET A 149 -8.27 -8.43 11.94
N MET A 150 -9.11 -9.28 11.35
CA MET A 150 -9.20 -10.68 11.72
C MET A 150 -8.08 -11.55 11.13
N THR A 151 -7.29 -11.03 10.19
CA THR A 151 -6.16 -11.79 9.62
C THR A 151 -4.97 -11.90 10.58
N GLY A 152 -4.84 -10.98 11.53
CA GLY A 152 -3.69 -10.92 12.43
C GLY A 152 -2.39 -10.43 11.78
N GLU A 153 -2.46 -9.81 10.60
CA GLU A 153 -1.28 -9.26 9.90
C GLU A 153 -0.78 -7.96 10.53
N CYS A 154 -1.59 -7.30 11.34
CA CYS A 154 -1.26 -6.05 12.00
C CYS A 154 -1.69 -6.09 13.47
N SER A 155 -0.89 -5.49 14.35
CA SER A 155 -1.23 -5.28 15.76
C SER A 155 -1.17 -3.81 16.19
N ILE A 156 -0.68 -2.90 15.34
CA ILE A 156 -0.62 -1.46 15.61
C ILE A 156 -1.62 -0.75 14.70
N TRP A 157 -2.63 -0.14 15.31
CA TRP A 157 -3.75 0.50 14.62
C TRP A 157 -3.77 1.99 14.92
N LEU A 158 -3.87 2.79 13.86
CA LEU A 158 -4.13 4.21 13.89
C LEU A 158 -5.56 4.41 13.38
N VAL A 159 -6.53 4.63 14.27
CA VAL A 159 -7.95 4.64 13.89
C VAL A 159 -8.64 5.90 14.41
N ASN A 160 -9.64 6.38 13.67
CA ASN A 160 -10.51 7.41 14.21
C ASN A 160 -11.47 6.82 15.26
N THR A 161 -12.07 7.67 16.07
CA THR A 161 -12.99 7.27 17.14
C THR A 161 -14.16 6.45 16.60
N SER A 162 -14.67 6.80 15.41
CA SER A 162 -15.81 6.08 14.81
C SER A 162 -15.46 4.63 14.44
N VAL A 163 -14.28 4.37 13.91
CA VAL A 163 -13.80 3.00 13.63
C VAL A 163 -13.55 2.26 14.95
N TYR A 164 -12.93 2.93 15.92
CA TYR A 164 -12.62 2.35 17.22
C TYR A 164 -13.88 1.83 17.93
N GLU A 165 -14.94 2.64 17.95
CA GLU A 165 -16.22 2.30 18.54
C GLU A 165 -16.98 1.25 17.72
N ALA A 166 -17.07 1.43 16.40
CA ALA A 166 -17.79 0.52 15.50
C ALA A 166 -17.22 -0.91 15.52
N GLN A 167 -15.91 -1.05 15.70
CA GLN A 167 -15.23 -2.34 15.78
C GLN A 167 -15.16 -2.90 17.20
N HIS A 168 -15.68 -2.19 18.22
CA HIS A 168 -15.57 -2.57 19.63
C HIS A 168 -14.13 -2.93 20.02
N MET A 169 -13.14 -2.13 19.56
CA MET A 169 -11.73 -2.48 19.70
C MET A 169 -11.31 -2.60 21.16
N ASN A 170 -11.81 -1.72 22.03
CA ASN A 170 -11.53 -1.72 23.47
C ASN A 170 -11.94 -3.01 24.18
N GLU A 171 -13.09 -3.59 23.81
CA GLU A 171 -13.63 -4.76 24.52
C GLU A 171 -13.08 -6.09 24.00
N LYS A 172 -12.81 -6.17 22.69
CA LYS A 172 -12.56 -7.44 22.01
C LYS A 172 -11.14 -7.64 21.54
N LEU A 173 -10.48 -6.57 21.13
CA LEU A 173 -9.25 -6.66 20.34
C LEU A 173 -8.04 -6.04 21.04
N ALA A 174 -8.23 -4.90 21.69
CA ALA A 174 -7.12 -4.13 22.23
C ALA A 174 -6.50 -4.76 23.48
N VAL A 175 -5.21 -4.50 23.66
CA VAL A 175 -4.48 -4.81 24.88
C VAL A 175 -4.56 -3.59 25.80
N PRO A 176 -4.91 -3.76 27.09
CA PRO A 176 -4.90 -2.65 28.03
C PRO A 176 -3.54 -1.97 28.07
N LEU A 177 -3.52 -0.65 28.10
CA LEU A 177 -2.30 0.14 28.20
C LEU A 177 -1.46 -0.24 29.43
N ALA A 178 -2.12 -0.52 30.55
CA ALA A 178 -1.44 -0.97 31.75
C ALA A 178 -0.69 -2.30 31.59
N GLU A 179 -1.16 -3.20 30.70
CA GLU A 179 -0.48 -4.46 30.39
C GLU A 179 0.80 -4.22 29.58
N THR A 180 0.82 -3.18 28.75
CA THR A 180 1.98 -2.84 27.90
C THR A 180 2.99 -1.95 28.63
N PHE A 181 2.50 -0.95 29.39
CA PHE A 181 3.35 0.10 29.99
C PHE A 181 3.50 -0.05 31.52
N GLY A 182 2.82 -1.03 32.15
CA GLY A 182 2.77 -1.19 33.60
C GLY A 182 1.74 -0.28 34.30
N THR A 183 1.43 0.86 33.70
CA THR A 183 0.38 1.81 34.14
C THR A 183 -0.27 2.43 32.92
N THR A 184 -1.48 2.95 33.06
CA THR A 184 -2.10 3.74 31.98
C THR A 184 -1.38 5.08 31.87
N PRO A 185 -0.83 5.45 30.70
CA PRO A 185 -0.15 6.72 30.47
C PRO A 185 -1.09 7.92 30.76
N ILE A 186 -0.52 9.00 31.28
CA ILE A 186 -1.27 10.25 31.49
C ILE A 186 -1.67 10.82 30.12
N GLY A 187 -2.94 11.19 29.96
CA GLY A 187 -3.46 11.70 28.69
C GLY A 187 -3.95 10.61 27.74
N ALA A 188 -3.99 9.34 28.19
CA ALA A 188 -4.67 8.30 27.43
C ALA A 188 -6.12 8.67 27.13
N TYR A 189 -6.62 8.25 25.96
CA TYR A 189 -8.02 8.44 25.59
C TYR A 189 -8.95 7.62 26.47
N ASP A 190 -8.60 6.35 26.67
CA ASP A 190 -9.21 5.42 27.60
C ASP A 190 -8.17 4.39 28.09
N GLU A 191 -8.62 3.25 28.63
CA GLU A 191 -7.73 2.18 29.12
C GLU A 191 -6.94 1.46 28.01
N TYR A 192 -7.28 1.66 26.71
CA TYR A 192 -6.78 0.89 25.58
C TYR A 192 -6.15 1.73 24.49
N ALA A 193 -6.40 3.04 24.46
CA ALA A 193 -6.02 3.92 23.34
C ALA A 193 -5.39 5.22 23.81
N ILE A 194 -4.52 5.75 22.95
CA ILE A 194 -3.85 7.05 23.13
C ILE A 194 -4.11 7.88 21.89
N ARG A 195 -4.37 9.19 22.03
CA ARG A 195 -4.48 10.08 20.88
C ARG A 195 -3.09 10.33 20.27
N LEU A 196 -3.00 10.17 18.96
CA LEU A 196 -1.77 10.42 18.21
C LEU A 196 -1.28 11.87 18.40
N GLY A 197 -2.21 12.83 18.34
CA GLY A 197 -1.91 14.25 18.54
C GLY A 197 -1.31 14.61 19.90
N ASP A 198 -1.54 13.79 20.93
CA ASP A 198 -1.02 13.98 22.28
C ASP A 198 0.37 13.33 22.45
N THR A 199 0.91 12.67 21.43
CA THR A 199 2.22 12.01 21.48
C THR A 199 3.36 12.94 21.04
N ALA A 200 4.54 12.77 21.64
CA ALA A 200 5.73 13.52 21.24
C ALA A 200 6.18 13.23 19.80
N ILE A 201 5.96 12.00 19.30
CA ILE A 201 6.30 11.63 17.93
C ILE A 201 5.49 12.44 16.91
N TYR A 202 4.20 12.68 17.16
CA TYR A 202 3.34 13.48 16.29
C TYR A 202 3.80 14.94 16.24
N GLN A 203 4.22 15.48 17.38
CA GLN A 203 4.73 16.85 17.47
C GLN A 203 6.10 17.01 16.81
N TYR A 204 6.92 15.97 16.83
CA TYR A 204 8.27 15.99 16.28
C TYR A 204 8.31 15.79 14.75
N TYR A 205 7.53 14.82 14.23
CA TYR A 205 7.54 14.52 12.80
C TYR A 205 6.38 15.20 12.07
N GLU A 206 6.69 16.23 11.29
CA GLU A 206 5.71 16.94 10.45
C GLU A 206 4.96 15.98 9.51
N ALA A 207 5.62 14.93 9.03
CA ALA A 207 5.00 13.92 8.18
C ALA A 207 3.82 13.17 8.85
N LEU A 208 3.78 13.07 10.16
CA LEU A 208 2.65 12.47 10.88
C LEU A 208 1.47 13.44 11.04
N GLN A 209 1.72 14.74 10.94
CA GLN A 209 0.69 15.78 11.13
C GLN A 209 -0.31 15.87 9.98
N VAL A 210 -0.09 15.12 8.90
CA VAL A 210 -1.10 14.90 7.85
C VAL A 210 -2.27 14.05 8.36
N LEU A 211 -2.02 13.19 9.35
CA LEU A 211 -3.06 12.40 10.00
C LEU A 211 -3.83 13.28 11.00
N PRO A 212 -5.15 13.09 11.13
CA PRO A 212 -5.95 13.82 12.12
C PRO A 212 -5.39 13.63 13.54
N ALA A 213 -5.26 14.72 14.31
CA ALA A 213 -4.68 14.69 15.65
C ALA A 213 -5.51 13.86 16.66
N ASP A 214 -6.79 13.68 16.40
CA ASP A 214 -7.71 12.85 17.20
C ASP A 214 -7.65 11.36 16.85
N THR A 215 -6.78 10.97 15.90
CA THR A 215 -6.50 9.56 15.59
C THR A 215 -6.03 8.82 16.85
N LEU A 216 -6.63 7.67 17.12
CA LEU A 216 -6.30 6.82 18.25
C LEU A 216 -5.25 5.78 17.85
N ILE A 217 -4.23 5.62 18.68
CA ILE A 217 -3.23 4.58 18.56
C ILE A 217 -3.68 3.42 19.45
N VAL A 218 -3.86 2.24 18.86
CA VAL A 218 -4.35 1.04 19.55
C VAL A 218 -3.40 -0.12 19.28
N PHE A 219 -3.09 -0.89 20.32
CA PHE A 219 -2.35 -2.13 20.20
C PHE A 219 -3.29 -3.31 20.42
N THR A 220 -3.31 -4.26 19.48
CA THR A 220 -4.21 -5.41 19.55
C THR A 220 -3.49 -6.70 19.96
N ARG A 221 -4.25 -7.63 20.54
CA ARG A 221 -3.77 -8.96 20.91
C ARG A 221 -3.31 -9.73 19.68
N SER A 222 -2.40 -10.68 19.91
CA SER A 222 -2.01 -11.62 18.85
C SER A 222 -3.19 -12.49 18.44
N TYR A 223 -3.22 -12.80 17.16
CA TYR A 223 -4.17 -13.77 16.61
C TYR A 223 -3.48 -15.12 16.42
N PHE A 224 -4.28 -16.17 16.20
CA PHE A 224 -3.76 -17.52 15.91
C PHE A 224 -3.28 -17.67 14.46
N MET A 225 -3.48 -16.67 13.61
CA MET A 225 -3.03 -16.59 12.22
C MET A 225 -2.36 -15.24 11.96
N GLY A 226 -1.72 -15.12 10.79
CA GLY A 226 -1.06 -13.90 10.35
C GLY A 226 0.27 -13.62 11.04
N ALA A 227 0.81 -12.43 10.80
CA ALA A 227 2.12 -12.02 11.32
C ALA A 227 2.16 -11.99 12.85
N SER A 228 1.06 -11.59 13.50
CA SER A 228 0.96 -11.51 14.96
C SER A 228 0.89 -12.88 15.66
N SER A 229 0.66 -13.98 14.94
CA SER A 229 0.70 -15.33 15.50
C SER A 229 2.12 -15.80 15.83
N ASN A 230 3.13 -15.20 15.22
CA ASN A 230 4.53 -15.44 15.52
C ASN A 230 4.95 -14.60 16.73
N GLU A 231 5.36 -15.27 17.82
CA GLU A 231 5.75 -14.62 19.08
C GLU A 231 6.83 -13.54 18.86
N LYS A 232 7.87 -13.85 18.07
CA LYS A 232 8.93 -12.89 17.76
C LYS A 232 8.40 -11.65 17.05
N THR A 233 7.55 -11.84 16.05
CA THR A 233 6.96 -10.74 15.30
C THR A 233 6.00 -9.94 16.18
N TYR A 234 5.23 -10.59 17.04
CA TYR A 234 4.35 -9.91 17.98
C TYR A 234 5.11 -9.04 19.00
N GLU A 235 6.25 -9.54 19.53
CA GLU A 235 7.13 -8.73 20.38
C GLU A 235 7.75 -7.55 19.63
N GLN A 236 8.03 -7.70 18.33
CA GLN A 236 8.46 -6.58 17.49
C GLN A 236 7.35 -5.52 17.34
N PHE A 237 6.11 -5.93 17.09
CA PHE A 237 4.96 -5.00 17.12
C PHE A 237 4.86 -4.28 18.45
N LYS A 238 4.96 -5.01 19.57
CA LYS A 238 4.87 -4.44 20.92
C LYS A 238 5.98 -3.44 21.20
N ALA A 239 7.22 -3.77 20.81
CA ALA A 239 8.36 -2.88 20.99
C ALA A 239 8.22 -1.60 20.15
N LEU A 240 7.77 -1.72 18.88
CA LEU A 240 7.53 -0.56 18.04
C LEU A 240 6.37 0.29 18.56
N TYR A 241 5.27 -0.33 19.03
CA TYR A 241 4.17 0.40 19.68
C TYR A 241 4.63 1.21 20.88
N ARG A 242 5.47 0.60 21.73
CA ARG A 242 6.07 1.32 22.87
C ARG A 242 6.93 2.49 22.40
N ALA A 243 7.76 2.28 21.37
CA ALA A 243 8.60 3.34 20.82
C ALA A 243 7.79 4.51 20.21
N ILE A 244 6.59 4.25 19.66
CA ILE A 244 5.67 5.29 19.20
C ILE A 244 5.14 6.12 20.39
N VAL A 245 4.69 5.44 21.44
CA VAL A 245 4.02 6.09 22.58
C VAL A 245 5.01 6.76 23.53
N GLU A 246 6.14 6.10 23.80
CA GLU A 246 7.21 6.57 24.69
C GLU A 246 8.30 7.37 23.92
N PHE A 247 8.01 7.84 22.71
CA PHE A 247 8.95 8.58 21.89
C PHE A 247 9.47 9.83 22.63
N GLU A 248 10.79 9.95 22.67
CA GLU A 248 11.48 11.14 23.14
C GLU A 248 12.26 11.75 21.96
N ALA A 249 12.05 13.05 21.73
CA ALA A 249 12.79 13.76 20.69
C ALA A 249 14.29 13.80 21.05
N PRO A 250 15.20 13.50 20.10
CA PRO A 250 16.64 13.50 20.32
C PRO A 250 17.22 14.87 20.67
#